data_8faae5b278e615778ff28039fca3eca1
#
_entry.id   8faae5b278e615778ff28039fca3eca1
#
_cell.length_a   1.000
_cell.length_b   1.000
_cell.length_c   1.000
_cell.angle_alpha   90.00
_cell.angle_beta   90.00
_cell.angle_gamma   90.00
#
_symmetry.space_group_name_H-M   'P 1'
#
loop_
_entity.id
_entity.type
_entity.pdbx_description
1 polymer ?
#
loop_
_entity_poly.entity_id
_entity_poly.type
_entity_poly.pdbx_seq_one_letter_code
_entity_poly.pdbx_strand_id
1 'polypeptide(L)'
;MQRSLVGSEMCIRDRFKPAADIASEIMHLYESKQIDRADLIYHHFKSAGSQILTDEMFLPIEFVGSSAAADDGAKATNLDFIVEPSKVEVLEKLVPKSLHLKLFTALLDNLASEHAARVIAMQVATDNADDLLRELKLTYNKTRQQAITAELLDIVGGSMQ
;
A
#
# COMPACT_ATOMS: atom_id res chain seq x y z
N MET A 1 14.11 24.99 4.60
CA MET A 1 13.70 24.40 5.90
C MET A 1 13.01 23.09 5.61
N GLN A 2 13.75 22.01 5.67
CA GLN A 2 13.16 20.67 5.65
C GLN A 2 12.53 20.45 7.03
N ARG A 3 11.22 20.57 7.11
CA ARG A 3 10.48 20.06 8.27
C ARG A 3 10.68 18.55 8.28
N SER A 4 11.34 18.07 9.31
CA SER A 4 11.48 16.65 9.60
C SER A 4 10.10 16.01 9.59
N LEU A 5 9.81 15.25 8.56
CA LEU A 5 8.57 14.47 8.42
C LEU A 5 8.50 13.28 9.40
N VAL A 6 9.54 13.09 10.19
CA VAL A 6 9.69 11.97 11.13
C VAL A 6 8.78 12.10 12.36
N GLY A 7 8.17 13.26 12.61
CA GLY A 7 7.30 13.47 13.76
C GLY A 7 5.80 13.61 13.46
N SER A 8 5.40 13.69 12.19
CA SER A 8 4.01 13.86 11.78
C SER A 8 3.34 12.60 11.24
N GLU A 9 4.08 11.54 11.14
CA GLU A 9 3.57 10.19 10.85
C GLU A 9 2.90 9.62 12.08
N MET A 10 1.99 10.35 12.51
CA MET A 10 1.10 10.17 13.59
C MET A 10 0.41 8.83 13.59
N CYS A 11 0.23 8.33 14.78
CA CYS A 11 -0.48 7.10 15.11
C CYS A 11 -1.67 6.88 14.18
N ILE A 12 -1.90 5.65 13.79
CA ILE A 12 -3.08 5.18 13.03
C ILE A 12 -4.38 5.80 13.57
N ARG A 13 -4.46 6.03 14.89
CA ARG A 13 -5.60 6.67 15.55
C ARG A 13 -5.89 8.09 15.04
N ASP A 14 -4.86 8.88 14.73
CA ASP A 14 -5.05 10.28 14.31
C ASP A 14 -5.50 10.40 12.86
N ARG A 15 -5.34 9.35 12.06
CA ARG A 15 -5.83 9.28 10.68
C ARG A 15 -7.29 8.84 10.59
N PHE A 16 -7.83 8.23 11.65
CA PHE A 16 -9.22 7.78 11.67
C PHE A 16 -10.19 8.96 11.61
N LYS A 17 -9.93 10.03 12.36
CA LYS A 17 -10.83 11.19 12.41
C LYS A 17 -11.02 11.86 11.04
N PRO A 18 -9.96 12.23 10.30
CA PRO A 18 -10.13 12.77 8.94
C PRO A 18 -10.86 11.82 7.99
N ALA A 19 -10.60 10.50 8.08
CA ALA A 19 -11.30 9.50 7.28
C ALA A 19 -12.80 9.45 7.62
N ALA A 20 -13.13 9.50 8.91
CA ALA A 20 -14.52 9.52 9.37
C ALA A 20 -15.25 10.82 8.93
N ASP A 21 -14.56 11.95 8.95
CA ASP A 21 -15.12 13.23 8.51
C ASP A 21 -15.44 13.17 7.00
N ILE A 22 -14.54 12.65 6.17
CA ILE A 22 -14.78 12.45 4.72
C ILE A 22 -15.94 11.46 4.48
N ALA A 23 -15.97 10.35 5.21
CA ALA A 23 -17.07 9.39 5.06
C ALA A 23 -18.41 9.99 5.45
N SER A 24 -18.45 10.83 6.49
CA SER A 24 -19.66 11.54 6.91
C SER A 24 -20.13 12.54 5.85
N GLU A 25 -19.20 13.24 5.19
CA GLU A 25 -19.52 14.16 4.09
C GLU A 25 -20.11 13.42 2.90
N ILE A 26 -19.50 12.29 2.50
CA ILE A 26 -20.02 11.44 1.41
C ILE A 26 -21.43 10.91 1.74
N MET A 27 -21.66 10.46 2.97
CA MET A 27 -22.99 10.01 3.41
C MET A 27 -24.02 11.15 3.35
N HIS A 28 -23.66 12.36 3.78
CA HIS A 28 -24.54 13.53 3.70
C HIS A 28 -24.88 13.91 2.25
N LEU A 29 -23.90 13.85 1.33
CA LEU A 29 -24.14 14.10 -0.09
C LEU A 29 -25.08 13.04 -0.71
N TYR A 30 -24.95 11.79 -0.29
CA TYR A 30 -25.84 10.72 -0.72
C TYR A 30 -27.25 10.89 -0.17
N GLU A 31 -27.43 11.22 1.10
CA GLU A 31 -28.73 11.49 1.72
C GLU A 31 -29.44 12.68 1.08
N SER A 32 -28.69 13.74 0.75
CA SER A 32 -29.21 14.92 0.05
C SER A 32 -29.48 14.68 -1.45
N LYS A 33 -29.26 13.46 -1.95
CA LYS A 33 -29.42 13.06 -3.37
C LYS A 33 -28.61 13.92 -4.34
N GLN A 34 -27.48 14.42 -3.92
CA GLN A 34 -26.52 15.10 -4.80
C GLN A 34 -25.64 14.09 -5.56
N ILE A 35 -25.46 12.91 -4.99
CA ILE A 35 -24.77 11.77 -5.61
C ILE A 35 -25.65 10.52 -5.51
N ASP A 36 -25.63 9.70 -6.55
CA ASP A 36 -26.39 8.44 -6.61
C ASP A 36 -25.52 7.23 -6.25
N ARG A 37 -24.21 7.36 -6.43
CA ARG A 37 -23.24 6.27 -6.20
C ARG A 37 -21.90 6.82 -5.75
N ALA A 38 -21.23 6.08 -4.89
CA ALA A 38 -19.85 6.32 -4.50
C ALA A 38 -19.07 5.00 -4.57
N ASP A 39 -17.93 5.01 -5.26
CA ASP A 39 -17.04 3.86 -5.39
C ASP A 39 -15.68 4.20 -4.77
N LEU A 40 -15.04 3.21 -4.14
CA LEU A 40 -13.70 3.31 -3.59
C LEU A 40 -12.71 2.57 -4.49
N ILE A 41 -11.76 3.30 -5.04
CA ILE A 41 -10.67 2.72 -5.83
C ILE A 41 -9.39 2.85 -5.02
N TYR A 42 -8.80 1.73 -4.66
CA TYR A 42 -7.59 1.68 -3.83
C TYR A 42 -6.75 0.44 -4.12
N HIS A 43 -5.51 0.44 -3.64
CA HIS A 43 -4.64 -0.72 -3.73
C HIS A 43 -4.79 -1.58 -2.48
N HIS A 44 -5.37 -2.77 -2.66
CA HIS A 44 -5.44 -3.77 -1.61
C HIS A 44 -4.07 -4.44 -1.43
N PHE A 45 -3.61 -4.49 -0.18
CA PHE A 45 -2.35 -5.11 0.19
C PHE A 45 -2.51 -6.63 0.30
N LYS A 46 -2.01 -7.36 -0.68
CA LYS A 46 -1.97 -8.83 -0.64
C LYS A 46 -0.63 -9.34 -0.09
N SER A 47 0.47 -8.79 -0.56
CA SER A 47 1.83 -9.11 -0.11
C SER A 47 2.78 -7.96 -0.44
N ALA A 48 4.00 -7.98 0.10
CA ALA A 48 4.99 -6.94 -0.17
C ALA A 48 5.28 -6.76 -1.68
N GLY A 49 5.29 -7.84 -2.45
CA GLY A 49 5.55 -7.81 -3.89
C GLY A 49 4.29 -7.75 -4.78
N SER A 50 3.08 -7.79 -4.19
CA SER A 50 1.84 -7.83 -4.97
C SER A 50 0.77 -6.95 -4.35
N GLN A 51 0.43 -5.88 -5.04
CA GLN A 51 -0.68 -4.99 -4.73
C GLN A 51 -1.74 -5.15 -5.83
N ILE A 52 -2.99 -5.22 -5.44
CA ILE A 52 -4.11 -5.40 -6.36
C ILE A 52 -4.95 -4.13 -6.36
N LEU A 53 -5.13 -3.54 -7.55
CA LEU A 53 -6.09 -2.45 -7.70
C LEU A 53 -7.50 -3.02 -7.50
N THR A 54 -8.20 -2.52 -6.50
CA THR A 54 -9.55 -2.95 -6.14
C THR A 54 -10.50 -1.79 -6.33
N ASP A 55 -11.62 -2.08 -6.97
CA ASP A 55 -12.76 -1.19 -7.12
C ASP A 55 -13.90 -1.79 -6.31
N GLU A 56 -14.37 -1.05 -5.32
CA GLU A 56 -15.39 -1.52 -4.39
C GLU A 56 -16.47 -0.46 -4.21
N MET A 57 -17.73 -0.87 -4.36
CA MET A 57 -18.86 0.02 -4.14
C MET A 57 -18.97 0.39 -2.65
N PHE A 58 -18.99 1.69 -2.40
CA PHE A 58 -19.13 2.26 -1.07
C PHE A 58 -20.61 2.58 -0.75
N LEU A 59 -21.29 3.24 -1.67
CA LEU A 59 -22.71 3.53 -1.61
C LEU A 59 -23.35 3.32 -2.99
N PRO A 60 -24.56 2.72 -3.06
CA PRO A 60 -25.40 2.19 -1.97
C PRO A 60 -24.79 0.95 -1.29
N ILE A 61 -25.25 0.66 -0.06
CA ILE A 61 -24.81 -0.52 0.66
C ILE A 61 -25.52 -1.73 0.08
N GLU A 62 -24.78 -2.57 -0.64
CA GLU A 62 -25.27 -3.89 -0.99
C GLU A 62 -25.02 -4.85 0.19
N PHE A 63 -26.08 -5.32 0.79
CA PHE A 63 -25.96 -6.44 1.71
C PHE A 63 -25.63 -7.69 0.88
N VAL A 64 -24.34 -8.00 0.74
CA VAL A 64 -23.87 -9.28 0.21
C VAL A 64 -24.23 -10.38 1.23
N GLY A 65 -25.49 -10.56 1.41
CA GLY A 65 -26.06 -11.57 2.26
C GLY A 65 -26.89 -12.50 1.39
N SER A 66 -26.26 -13.54 0.90
CA SER A 66 -26.85 -14.83 0.55
C SER A 66 -26.30 -15.51 -0.70
N SER A 67 -25.54 -14.85 -1.58
CA SER A 67 -25.14 -15.52 -2.82
C SER A 67 -23.67 -15.96 -2.92
N ALA A 68 -22.77 -15.45 -2.05
CA ALA A 68 -21.35 -15.82 -2.12
C ALA A 68 -20.89 -16.82 -1.05
N ALA A 69 -21.76 -17.19 -0.11
CA ALA A 69 -21.45 -18.19 0.93
C ALA A 69 -22.09 -19.57 0.66
N ALA A 70 -22.49 -19.85 -0.57
CA ALA A 70 -23.22 -21.08 -0.90
C ALA A 70 -22.31 -22.26 -1.29
N ASP A 71 -20.96 -22.11 -1.24
CA ASP A 71 -20.08 -23.20 -1.71
C ASP A 71 -19.15 -23.80 -0.65
N ASP A 72 -19.28 -23.42 0.60
CA ASP A 72 -18.62 -24.17 1.67
C ASP A 72 -19.67 -24.58 2.68
N GLY A 73 -20.02 -25.87 2.70
CA GLY A 73 -21.09 -26.51 3.46
C GLY A 73 -21.23 -26.18 4.96
N ALA A 74 -20.95 -24.96 5.33
CA ALA A 74 -21.24 -24.39 6.62
C ALA A 74 -22.74 -24.15 6.71
N LYS A 75 -23.47 -25.10 7.34
CA LYS A 75 -24.82 -24.90 7.86
C LYS A 75 -24.89 -23.46 8.38
N ALA A 76 -25.84 -22.70 7.78
CA ALA A 76 -26.24 -21.41 8.35
C ALA A 76 -26.69 -21.69 9.80
N THR A 77 -25.77 -21.54 10.74
CA THR A 77 -26.11 -21.56 12.14
C THR A 77 -26.96 -20.32 12.35
N ASN A 78 -28.25 -20.52 12.52
CA ASN A 78 -29.14 -19.48 13.04
C ASN A 78 -28.61 -19.08 14.42
N LEU A 79 -27.64 -18.15 14.43
CA LEU A 79 -27.15 -17.56 15.65
C LEU A 79 -28.31 -16.68 16.15
N ASP A 80 -28.98 -17.15 17.18
CA ASP A 80 -30.06 -16.42 17.83
C ASP A 80 -29.43 -15.30 18.69
N PHE A 81 -29.13 -14.15 18.02
CA PHE A 81 -28.57 -13.01 18.70
C PHE A 81 -29.65 -12.28 19.51
N ILE A 82 -29.37 -12.06 20.78
CA ILE A 82 -30.14 -11.15 21.61
C ILE A 82 -29.71 -9.73 21.27
N VAL A 83 -30.61 -8.93 20.72
CA VAL A 83 -30.35 -7.56 20.29
C VAL A 83 -31.08 -6.61 21.22
N GLU A 84 -30.32 -5.76 21.90
CA GLU A 84 -30.84 -4.74 22.82
C GLU A 84 -30.35 -3.34 22.36
N PRO A 85 -31.19 -2.29 22.39
CA PRO A 85 -32.59 -2.28 22.76
C PRO A 85 -33.55 -2.74 21.64
N SER A 86 -33.20 -2.52 20.37
CA SER A 86 -33.96 -2.97 19.21
C SER A 86 -33.06 -3.18 18.00
N LYS A 87 -33.44 -4.07 17.06
CA LYS A 87 -32.67 -4.31 15.83
C LYS A 87 -32.53 -3.04 14.98
N VAL A 88 -33.56 -2.19 14.93
CA VAL A 88 -33.55 -0.95 14.14
C VAL A 88 -32.57 0.05 14.70
N GLU A 89 -32.64 0.31 16.01
CA GLU A 89 -31.73 1.26 16.67
C GLU A 89 -30.26 0.86 16.60
N VAL A 90 -30.00 -0.46 16.69
CA VAL A 90 -28.64 -0.99 16.54
C VAL A 90 -28.14 -0.78 15.11
N LEU A 91 -28.97 -1.04 14.09
CA LEU A 91 -28.60 -0.83 12.68
C LEU A 91 -28.35 0.65 12.37
N GLU A 92 -29.17 1.56 12.85
CA GLU A 92 -29.00 3.02 12.65
C GLU A 92 -27.65 3.50 13.20
N LYS A 93 -27.15 2.92 14.27
CA LYS A 93 -25.84 3.25 14.84
C LYS A 93 -24.68 2.49 14.20
N LEU A 94 -24.93 1.26 13.72
CA LEU A 94 -23.89 0.39 13.21
C LEU A 94 -23.51 0.73 11.76
N VAL A 95 -24.48 1.07 10.92
CA VAL A 95 -24.26 1.37 9.51
C VAL A 95 -23.26 2.53 9.32
N PRO A 96 -23.43 3.70 9.94
CA PRO A 96 -22.45 4.77 9.81
C PRO A 96 -21.06 4.37 10.28
N LYS A 97 -20.97 3.66 11.41
CA LYS A 97 -19.68 3.18 11.92
C LYS A 97 -18.99 2.20 10.98
N SER A 98 -19.77 1.33 10.35
CA SER A 98 -19.25 0.37 9.35
C SER A 98 -18.69 1.09 8.13
N LEU A 99 -19.36 2.13 7.64
CA LEU A 99 -18.89 2.96 6.54
C LEU A 99 -17.62 3.73 6.88
N HIS A 100 -17.56 4.35 8.07
CA HIS A 100 -16.33 5.00 8.53
C HIS A 100 -15.16 4.02 8.58
N LEU A 101 -15.41 2.81 9.11
CA LEU A 101 -14.38 1.78 9.19
C LEU A 101 -13.97 1.27 7.81
N LYS A 102 -14.91 1.08 6.88
CA LYS A 102 -14.65 0.64 5.51
C LYS A 102 -13.72 1.62 4.78
N LEU A 103 -14.03 2.91 4.83
CA LEU A 103 -13.16 3.94 4.24
C LEU A 103 -11.78 3.97 4.89
N PHE A 104 -11.73 3.89 6.23
CA PHE A 104 -10.46 3.88 6.95
C PHE A 104 -9.59 2.66 6.61
N THR A 105 -10.20 1.48 6.48
CA THR A 105 -9.50 0.24 6.07
C THR A 105 -8.93 0.38 4.66
N ALA A 106 -9.70 0.92 3.72
CA ALA A 106 -9.22 1.18 2.36
C ALA A 106 -8.01 2.14 2.34
N LEU A 107 -8.03 3.18 3.17
CA LEU A 107 -6.89 4.09 3.32
C LEU A 107 -5.66 3.41 3.93
N LEU A 108 -5.83 2.54 4.92
CA LEU A 108 -4.73 1.77 5.50
C LEU A 108 -4.13 0.79 4.50
N ASP A 109 -4.95 0.08 3.75
CA ASP A 109 -4.49 -0.84 2.71
C ASP A 109 -3.71 -0.11 1.61
N ASN A 110 -4.20 1.05 1.18
CA ASN A 110 -3.50 1.87 0.20
C ASN A 110 -2.14 2.35 0.71
N LEU A 111 -2.05 2.80 1.97
CA LEU A 111 -0.79 3.20 2.60
C LEU A 111 0.18 2.02 2.73
N ALA A 112 -0.30 0.88 3.18
CA ALA A 112 0.52 -0.33 3.29
C ALA A 112 1.07 -0.74 1.91
N SER A 113 0.23 -0.69 0.88
CA SER A 113 0.62 -0.98 -0.51
C SER A 113 1.67 0.00 -1.04
N GLU A 114 1.52 1.30 -0.77
CA GLU A 114 2.49 2.32 -1.14
C GLU A 114 3.85 2.09 -0.47
N HIS A 115 3.85 1.84 0.84
CA HIS A 115 5.08 1.56 1.56
C HIS A 115 5.77 0.28 1.08
N ALA A 116 5.01 -0.77 0.81
CA ALA A 116 5.54 -2.01 0.27
C ALA A 116 6.17 -1.81 -1.12
N ALA A 117 5.49 -1.13 -2.03
CA ALA A 117 6.02 -0.80 -3.35
C ALA A 117 7.32 0.01 -3.26
N ARG A 118 7.38 0.99 -2.35
CA ARG A 118 8.58 1.80 -2.12
C ARG A 118 9.74 0.95 -1.61
N VAL A 119 9.50 0.04 -0.67
CA VAL A 119 10.54 -0.86 -0.15
C VAL A 119 11.11 -1.74 -1.26
N ILE A 120 10.26 -2.33 -2.09
CA ILE A 120 10.71 -3.15 -3.24
C ILE A 120 11.51 -2.30 -4.24
N ALA A 121 11.04 -1.10 -4.57
CA ALA A 121 11.78 -0.21 -5.47
C ALA A 121 13.16 0.17 -4.92
N MET A 122 13.27 0.43 -3.62
CA MET A 122 14.56 0.71 -2.96
C MET A 122 15.47 -0.52 -2.96
N GLN A 123 14.92 -1.72 -2.74
CA GLN A 123 15.71 -2.96 -2.81
C GLN A 123 16.29 -3.18 -4.20
N VAL A 124 15.46 -3.06 -5.24
CA VAL A 124 15.92 -3.18 -6.63
C VAL A 124 16.99 -2.13 -6.97
N ALA A 125 16.82 -0.91 -6.48
CA ALA A 125 17.82 0.14 -6.69
C ALA A 125 19.16 -0.19 -5.99
N THR A 126 19.12 -0.78 -4.79
CA THR A 126 20.32 -1.21 -4.07
C THR A 126 21.01 -2.36 -4.80
N ASP A 127 20.27 -3.36 -5.24
CA ASP A 127 20.82 -4.51 -5.98
C ASP A 127 21.49 -4.04 -7.29
N ASN A 128 20.86 -3.13 -8.03
CA ASN A 128 21.44 -2.53 -9.24
C ASN A 128 22.72 -1.73 -8.94
N ALA A 129 22.77 -1.00 -7.81
CA ALA A 129 23.94 -0.27 -7.40
C ALA A 129 25.11 -1.21 -7.05
N ASP A 130 24.84 -2.32 -6.38
CA ASP A 130 25.85 -3.31 -6.05
C ASP A 130 26.43 -4.01 -7.30
N ASP A 131 25.59 -4.31 -8.28
CA ASP A 131 26.03 -4.86 -9.56
C ASP A 131 26.90 -3.85 -10.32
N LEU A 132 26.53 -2.58 -10.38
CA LEU A 132 27.32 -1.53 -10.98
C LEU A 132 28.67 -1.36 -10.27
N LEU A 133 28.69 -1.39 -8.95
CA LEU A 133 29.94 -1.33 -8.17
C LEU A 133 30.86 -2.51 -8.48
N ARG A 134 30.32 -3.70 -8.66
CA ARG A 134 31.07 -4.90 -9.04
C ARG A 134 31.70 -4.72 -10.42
N GLU A 135 30.94 -4.24 -11.40
CA GLU A 135 31.43 -3.97 -12.76
C GLU A 135 32.52 -2.90 -12.77
N LEU A 136 32.33 -1.81 -12.05
CA LEU A 136 33.33 -0.74 -11.91
C LEU A 136 34.62 -1.22 -11.27
N LYS A 137 34.56 -2.09 -10.25
CA LYS A 137 35.76 -2.69 -9.63
C LYS A 137 36.52 -3.56 -10.62
N LEU A 138 35.82 -4.34 -11.43
CA LEU A 138 36.46 -5.17 -12.47
C LEU A 138 37.13 -4.28 -13.54
N THR A 139 36.43 -3.26 -14.01
CA THR A 139 36.95 -2.31 -14.98
C THR A 139 38.16 -1.55 -14.44
N TYR A 140 38.09 -1.07 -13.20
CA TYR A 140 39.21 -0.43 -12.53
C TYR A 140 40.44 -1.34 -12.43
N ASN A 141 40.27 -2.57 -11.99
CA ASN A 141 41.37 -3.53 -11.89
C ASN A 141 41.98 -3.82 -13.26
N LYS A 142 41.17 -3.99 -14.30
CA LYS A 142 41.63 -4.19 -15.66
C LYS A 142 42.43 -3.00 -16.18
N THR A 143 41.91 -1.79 -15.99
CA THR A 143 42.61 -0.53 -16.39
C THR A 143 43.90 -0.36 -15.64
N ARG A 144 43.90 -0.63 -14.32
CA ARG A 144 45.14 -0.59 -13.51
C ARG A 144 46.17 -1.57 -14.01
N GLN A 145 45.80 -2.81 -14.32
CA GLN A 145 46.75 -3.78 -14.89
C GLN A 145 47.29 -3.33 -16.25
N GLN A 146 46.45 -2.76 -17.10
CA GLN A 146 46.84 -2.24 -18.40
C GLN A 146 47.84 -1.07 -18.23
N ALA A 147 47.62 -0.15 -17.32
CA ALA A 147 48.51 0.95 -17.02
C ALA A 147 49.90 0.47 -16.54
N ILE A 148 49.92 -0.46 -15.56
CA ILE A 148 51.16 -1.06 -15.08
C ILE A 148 51.90 -1.79 -16.20
N THR A 149 51.19 -2.53 -17.06
CA THR A 149 51.84 -3.22 -18.19
C THR A 149 52.40 -2.23 -19.20
N ALA A 150 51.69 -1.14 -19.49
CA ALA A 150 52.22 -0.09 -20.39
C ALA A 150 53.50 0.55 -19.83
N GLU A 151 53.52 0.94 -18.52
CA GLU A 151 54.69 1.48 -17.88
C GLU A 151 55.88 0.52 -17.90
N LEU A 152 55.65 -0.78 -17.66
CA LEU A 152 56.69 -1.80 -17.74
C LEU A 152 57.26 -1.95 -19.16
N LEU A 153 56.40 -1.92 -20.18
CA LEU A 153 56.80 -1.98 -21.59
C LEU A 153 57.66 -0.73 -21.99
N ASP A 154 57.25 0.44 -21.52
CA ASP A 154 58.01 1.68 -21.76
C ASP A 154 59.42 1.63 -21.13
N ILE A 155 59.53 1.11 -19.90
CA ILE A 155 60.84 0.95 -19.22
C ILE A 155 61.69 -0.07 -19.97
N VAL A 156 61.16 -1.24 -20.36
CA VAL A 156 61.90 -2.24 -21.11
C VAL A 156 62.29 -1.73 -22.49
N GLY A 157 61.41 -1.04 -23.20
CA GLY A 157 61.70 -0.42 -24.49
C GLY A 157 62.78 0.65 -24.44
N GLY A 158 62.78 1.45 -23.34
CA GLY A 158 63.82 2.46 -23.11
C GLY A 158 65.19 1.89 -22.71
N SER A 159 65.23 0.66 -22.15
CA SER A 159 66.50 -0.01 -21.77
C SER A 159 67.18 -0.76 -22.93
N MET A 160 66.49 -0.91 -24.06
CA MET A 160 67.03 -1.62 -25.25
C MET A 160 67.61 -0.67 -26.30
N GLN A 161 67.62 0.63 -26.05
CA GLN A 161 68.36 1.65 -26.83
C GLN A 161 69.67 2.01 -26.09
#